data_8e7237036c5a43f2d25c92ba155027a2
#
_entry.id   8e7237036c5a43f2d25c92ba155027a2
#
_cell.length_a   1.000
_cell.length_b   1.000
_cell.length_c   1.000
_cell.angle_alpha   90.00
_cell.angle_beta   90.00
_cell.angle_gamma   90.00
#
_symmetry.space_group_name_H-M   'P 1'
#
loop_
_entity.id
_entity.type
_entity.pdbx_description
1 polymer ?
#
loop_
_entity_poly.entity_id
_entity_poly.type
_entity_poly.pdbx_seq_one_letter_code
_entity_poly.pdbx_strand_id
1 'polypeptide(L)'
;IKAGERSTNLEVQGIYDNLEINDSLGFALRLVIPETEQWGLYGTEAKVVMQKIRPFDIKNFTGYCVVSSTYFASYLNNLELRLVTSDIVEGKENTIAIHGLYYDGYDTEITFNREDVQEPLVEMDEQLCASTATAFGTIYGDGKLLMNQPTAYTSYFSTNENFVLQYVTLSVNNRDGSSYGTVGTFVNVIEWISEAEAEKLKEQGY
;
A
#
# COMPACT_ATOMS: atom_id res chain seq x y z
N ILE A 1 -35.92 17.85 -15.08
CA ILE A 1 -36.53 16.59 -15.53
C ILE A 1 -37.58 16.95 -16.55
N LYS A 2 -37.56 16.32 -17.72
CA LYS A 2 -38.58 16.58 -18.78
C LYS A 2 -39.95 16.06 -18.33
N ALA A 3 -41.00 16.66 -18.85
CA ALA A 3 -42.35 16.22 -18.55
C ALA A 3 -42.55 14.74 -18.92
N GLY A 4 -43.01 13.93 -17.96
CA GLY A 4 -43.20 12.50 -18.12
C GLY A 4 -42.00 11.63 -17.71
N GLU A 5 -40.84 12.22 -17.44
CA GLU A 5 -39.67 11.51 -16.90
C GLU A 5 -39.68 11.49 -15.37
N ARG A 6 -39.21 10.39 -14.76
CA ARG A 6 -39.16 10.23 -13.30
C ARG A 6 -37.76 10.48 -12.72
N SER A 7 -36.75 10.55 -13.59
CA SER A 7 -35.37 10.75 -13.19
C SER A 7 -34.60 11.50 -14.26
N THR A 8 -33.51 12.13 -13.88
CA THR A 8 -32.51 12.70 -14.79
C THR A 8 -31.12 12.52 -14.19
N ASN A 9 -30.13 12.40 -15.03
CA ASN A 9 -28.74 12.38 -14.61
C ASN A 9 -28.15 13.78 -14.70
N LEU A 10 -27.39 14.15 -13.70
CA LEU A 10 -26.52 15.32 -13.75
C LEU A 10 -25.10 14.80 -13.94
N GLU A 11 -24.48 15.18 -15.04
CA GLU A 11 -23.09 14.86 -15.32
C GLU A 11 -22.19 15.92 -14.70
N VAL A 12 -21.19 15.49 -13.94
CA VAL A 12 -20.17 16.35 -13.35
C VAL A 12 -18.83 15.94 -13.94
N GLN A 13 -18.16 16.87 -14.61
CA GLN A 13 -16.86 16.65 -15.20
C GLN A 13 -15.79 17.43 -14.44
N GLY A 14 -14.80 16.72 -13.91
CA GLY A 14 -13.58 17.30 -13.36
C GLY A 14 -12.62 17.71 -14.48
N ILE A 15 -11.99 18.88 -14.34
CA ILE A 15 -10.92 19.33 -15.23
C ILE A 15 -9.61 19.11 -14.50
N TYR A 16 -8.90 18.04 -14.87
CA TYR A 16 -7.69 17.57 -14.20
C TYR A 16 -6.61 18.65 -14.04
N ASP A 17 -6.41 19.48 -15.07
CA ASP A 17 -5.35 20.51 -15.08
C ASP A 17 -5.64 21.69 -14.16
N ASN A 18 -6.88 21.85 -13.68
CA ASN A 18 -7.29 22.93 -12.78
C ASN A 18 -7.10 22.58 -11.29
N LEU A 19 -6.65 21.39 -10.97
CA LEU A 19 -6.35 20.96 -9.60
C LEU A 19 -4.86 20.71 -9.46
N GLU A 20 -4.29 21.10 -8.33
CA GLU A 20 -2.95 20.65 -7.94
C GLU A 20 -2.99 19.21 -7.39
N ILE A 21 -1.85 18.52 -7.39
CA ILE A 21 -1.75 17.19 -6.81
C ILE A 21 -2.04 17.31 -5.30
N ASN A 22 -2.85 16.39 -4.76
CA ASN A 22 -3.38 16.38 -3.39
C ASN A 22 -4.49 17.41 -3.11
N ASP A 23 -4.80 18.30 -4.05
CA ASP A 23 -5.98 19.16 -3.90
C ASP A 23 -7.26 18.32 -3.93
N SER A 24 -8.21 18.68 -3.08
CA SER A 24 -9.58 18.19 -3.15
C SER A 24 -10.54 19.37 -3.29
N LEU A 25 -11.41 19.29 -4.28
CA LEU A 25 -12.47 20.27 -4.52
C LEU A 25 -13.82 19.62 -4.27
N GLY A 26 -14.55 20.14 -3.27
CA GLY A 26 -15.88 19.66 -2.93
C GLY A 26 -16.96 20.69 -3.28
N PHE A 27 -18.11 20.21 -3.75
CA PHE A 27 -19.31 21.01 -3.86
C PHE A 27 -20.56 20.20 -3.47
N ALA A 28 -21.59 20.94 -3.05
CA ALA A 28 -22.88 20.37 -2.72
C ALA A 28 -23.91 20.70 -3.80
N LEU A 29 -24.59 19.68 -4.28
CA LEU A 29 -25.76 19.82 -5.16
C LEU A 29 -27.00 19.78 -4.27
N ARG A 30 -27.83 20.81 -4.34
CA ARG A 30 -29.08 20.87 -3.60
C ARG A 30 -30.25 20.88 -4.56
N LEU A 31 -31.19 19.96 -4.35
CA LEU A 31 -32.44 19.97 -5.04
C LEU A 31 -33.34 21.08 -4.47
N VAL A 32 -33.66 22.09 -5.30
CA VAL A 32 -34.57 23.20 -4.93
C VAL A 32 -35.98 22.79 -5.32
N ILE A 33 -36.78 22.44 -4.31
CA ILE A 33 -38.20 22.09 -4.47
C ILE A 33 -39.02 22.88 -3.46
N PRO A 34 -40.29 23.18 -3.74
CA PRO A 34 -41.18 23.83 -2.78
C PRO A 34 -41.28 23.04 -1.49
N GLU A 35 -41.36 23.71 -0.35
CA GLU A 35 -41.44 23.07 0.97
C GLU A 35 -42.62 22.08 1.06
N THR A 36 -43.72 22.37 0.38
CA THR A 36 -44.91 21.52 0.30
C THR A 36 -44.69 20.21 -0.42
N GLU A 37 -43.61 20.10 -1.22
CA GLU A 37 -43.29 18.93 -2.02
C GLU A 37 -42.06 18.18 -1.47
N GLN A 38 -41.49 18.64 -0.35
CA GLN A 38 -40.36 18.00 0.30
C GLN A 38 -40.86 16.74 1.08
N TRP A 39 -40.45 15.60 0.59
CA TRP A 39 -40.76 14.34 1.23
C TRP A 39 -39.52 13.90 2.05
N GLY A 40 -39.69 13.76 3.35
CA GLY A 40 -38.61 13.46 4.28
C GLY A 40 -37.92 12.10 4.13
N LEU A 41 -38.28 11.32 3.12
CA LEU A 41 -37.72 9.99 2.88
C LEU A 41 -36.40 10.00 2.08
N TYR A 42 -36.09 11.07 1.38
CA TYR A 42 -34.89 11.16 0.53
C TYR A 42 -34.18 12.48 0.77
N GLY A 43 -32.86 12.43 0.84
CA GLY A 43 -32.05 13.65 0.96
C GLY A 43 -32.22 14.59 -0.24
N THR A 44 -32.26 15.88 0.03
CA THR A 44 -32.31 16.93 -1.01
C THR A 44 -30.93 17.44 -1.41
N GLU A 45 -29.88 16.87 -0.84
CA GLU A 45 -28.49 17.30 -1.04
C GLU A 45 -27.61 16.11 -1.37
N ALA A 46 -26.74 16.28 -2.36
CA ALA A 46 -25.66 15.37 -2.68
C ALA A 46 -24.33 16.12 -2.62
N LYS A 47 -23.31 15.50 -2.02
CA LYS A 47 -21.94 16.05 -1.99
C LYS A 47 -21.10 15.32 -3.03
N VAL A 48 -20.30 16.07 -3.76
CA VAL A 48 -19.32 15.57 -4.72
C VAL A 48 -17.97 16.09 -4.31
N VAL A 49 -17.00 15.20 -4.19
CA VAL A 49 -15.61 15.55 -3.93
C VAL A 49 -14.78 15.02 -5.10
N MET A 50 -13.97 15.91 -5.68
CA MET A 50 -12.99 15.56 -6.71
C MET A 50 -11.60 15.73 -6.11
N GLN A 51 -10.75 14.73 -6.30
CA GLN A 51 -9.36 14.76 -5.86
C GLN A 51 -8.46 14.46 -7.04
N LYS A 52 -7.35 15.20 -7.17
CA LYS A 52 -6.33 14.91 -8.16
C LYS A 52 -5.35 13.89 -7.60
N ILE A 53 -5.26 12.76 -8.29
CA ILE A 53 -4.32 11.68 -7.97
C ILE A 53 -3.23 11.69 -9.04
N ARG A 54 -1.96 11.57 -8.63
CA ARG A 54 -0.84 11.41 -9.57
C ARG A 54 -0.99 10.07 -10.31
N PRO A 55 -0.86 10.05 -11.64
CA PRO A 55 -0.84 8.79 -12.39
C PRO A 55 0.23 7.84 -11.85
N PHE A 56 -0.10 6.55 -11.80
CA PHE A 56 0.87 5.54 -11.40
C PHE A 56 1.98 5.40 -12.45
N ASP A 57 3.22 5.45 -11.98
CA ASP A 57 4.40 5.04 -12.73
C ASP A 57 5.23 4.14 -11.80
N ILE A 58 5.42 2.89 -12.19
CA ILE A 58 6.17 1.90 -11.38
C ILE A 58 7.61 2.36 -11.09
N LYS A 59 8.18 3.20 -11.94
CA LYS A 59 9.51 3.78 -11.74
C LYS A 59 9.63 4.64 -10.49
N ASN A 60 8.51 5.20 -10.01
CA ASN A 60 8.49 5.95 -8.76
C ASN A 60 8.64 5.05 -7.52
N PHE A 61 8.55 3.74 -7.72
CA PHE A 61 8.67 2.73 -6.68
C PHE A 61 9.93 1.88 -6.88
N THR A 62 10.97 2.44 -7.51
CA THR A 62 12.28 1.81 -7.71
C THR A 62 13.40 2.70 -7.18
N GLY A 63 14.57 2.11 -6.94
CA GLY A 63 15.72 2.78 -6.36
C GLY A 63 15.72 2.70 -4.84
N TYR A 64 16.21 3.76 -4.19
CA TYR A 64 16.31 3.77 -2.73
C TYR A 64 14.96 3.92 -2.06
N CYS A 65 14.74 3.10 -1.03
CA CYS A 65 13.59 3.24 -0.15
C CYS A 65 13.98 3.04 1.32
N VAL A 66 13.24 3.71 2.18
CA VAL A 66 13.32 3.58 3.63
C VAL A 66 12.18 2.70 4.11
N VAL A 67 12.52 1.71 4.90
CA VAL A 67 11.56 0.80 5.50
C VAL A 67 11.53 1.01 7.00
N SER A 68 10.36 1.26 7.57
CA SER A 68 10.07 1.11 8.98
C SER A 68 9.10 -0.04 9.20
N SER A 69 9.26 -0.79 10.28
CA SER A 69 8.45 -1.97 10.53
C SER A 69 8.25 -2.24 12.02
N THR A 70 7.06 -2.67 12.38
CA THR A 70 6.79 -3.17 13.74
C THR A 70 7.57 -4.46 14.05
N TYR A 71 8.03 -5.18 13.04
CA TYR A 71 8.94 -6.32 13.16
C TYR A 71 10.30 -5.91 13.74
N PHE A 72 10.82 -4.76 13.33
CA PHE A 72 12.14 -4.29 13.75
C PHE A 72 12.25 -4.10 15.27
N ALA A 73 11.20 -3.57 15.88
CA ALA A 73 11.14 -3.37 17.31
C ALA A 73 11.23 -4.69 18.10
N SER A 74 10.66 -5.77 17.54
CA SER A 74 10.55 -7.06 18.20
C SER A 74 11.74 -7.99 17.93
N TYR A 75 12.33 -7.92 16.73
CA TYR A 75 13.26 -8.93 16.23
C TYR A 75 14.59 -8.38 15.69
N LEU A 76 14.68 -7.08 15.43
CA LEU A 76 15.91 -6.44 14.93
C LEU A 76 16.45 -5.36 15.87
N ASN A 77 16.49 -5.68 17.17
CA ASN A 77 17.11 -4.82 18.21
C ASN A 77 16.59 -3.38 18.24
N ASN A 78 15.30 -3.17 18.07
CA ASN A 78 14.66 -1.85 18.00
C ASN A 78 15.22 -0.95 16.86
N LEU A 79 15.60 -1.55 15.75
CA LEU A 79 15.99 -0.80 14.58
C LEU A 79 14.83 0.12 14.16
N GLU A 80 15.11 1.41 13.98
CA GLU A 80 14.07 2.40 13.64
C GLU A 80 13.69 2.28 12.17
N LEU A 81 14.68 2.16 11.31
CA LEU A 81 14.50 2.05 9.86
C LEU A 81 15.62 1.26 9.19
N ARG A 82 15.38 0.79 7.98
CA ARG A 82 16.38 0.25 7.06
C ARG A 82 16.38 1.05 5.76
N LEU A 83 17.55 1.35 5.26
CA LEU A 83 17.73 1.85 3.92
C LEU A 83 18.01 0.66 3.00
N VAL A 84 17.12 0.45 2.02
CA VAL A 84 17.19 -0.65 1.07
C VAL A 84 16.95 -0.15 -0.35
N THR A 85 17.00 -1.03 -1.33
CA THR A 85 16.70 -0.69 -2.73
C THR A 85 15.62 -1.59 -3.29
N SER A 86 14.99 -1.15 -4.37
CA SER A 86 14.03 -1.95 -5.11
C SER A 86 14.18 -1.78 -6.61
N ASP A 87 13.84 -2.83 -7.35
CA ASP A 87 13.88 -2.87 -8.80
C ASP A 87 12.61 -3.51 -9.38
N ILE A 88 12.30 -3.21 -10.65
CA ILE A 88 11.19 -3.84 -11.38
C ILE A 88 11.52 -5.32 -11.62
N VAL A 89 10.57 -6.20 -11.35
CA VAL A 89 10.71 -7.62 -11.67
C VAL A 89 10.42 -7.85 -13.14
N GLU A 90 11.44 -8.27 -13.90
CA GLU A 90 11.30 -8.53 -15.32
C GLU A 90 10.28 -9.66 -15.59
N GLY A 91 9.36 -9.41 -16.51
CA GLY A 91 8.32 -10.37 -16.88
C GLY A 91 7.11 -10.42 -15.96
N LYS A 92 7.08 -9.63 -14.86
CA LYS A 92 5.90 -9.49 -13.99
C LYS A 92 5.35 -8.07 -14.10
N GLU A 93 4.08 -7.97 -14.45
CA GLU A 93 3.42 -6.66 -14.58
C GLU A 93 3.25 -6.01 -13.19
N ASN A 94 3.53 -4.71 -13.11
CA ASN A 94 3.35 -3.89 -11.90
C ASN A 94 3.99 -4.49 -10.63
N THR A 95 5.08 -5.25 -10.77
CA THR A 95 5.74 -5.94 -9.67
C THR A 95 7.15 -5.41 -9.47
N ILE A 96 7.51 -5.16 -8.22
CA ILE A 96 8.87 -4.81 -7.81
C ILE A 96 9.41 -5.83 -6.82
N ALA A 97 10.74 -5.96 -6.76
CA ALA A 97 11.46 -6.66 -5.71
C ALA A 97 12.16 -5.64 -4.81
N ILE A 98 11.94 -5.75 -3.50
CA ILE A 98 12.61 -4.97 -2.47
C ILE A 98 13.73 -5.83 -1.91
N HIS A 99 14.98 -5.37 -2.05
CA HIS A 99 16.17 -6.12 -1.67
C HIS A 99 16.48 -5.96 -0.19
N GLY A 100 16.35 -7.04 0.57
CA GLY A 100 16.69 -7.02 1.99
C GLY A 100 15.69 -6.30 2.88
N LEU A 101 14.39 -6.40 2.61
CA LEU A 101 13.33 -5.77 3.41
C LEU A 101 13.55 -5.97 4.93
N TYR A 102 13.81 -7.20 5.36
CA TYR A 102 14.13 -7.54 6.75
C TYR A 102 15.57 -8.05 6.92
N TYR A 103 16.05 -8.84 5.98
CA TYR A 103 17.37 -9.49 6.04
C TYR A 103 18.07 -9.42 4.70
N ASP A 104 19.34 -9.08 4.72
CA ASP A 104 20.15 -9.03 3.50
C ASP A 104 20.19 -10.39 2.80
N GLY A 105 20.12 -10.38 1.49
CA GLY A 105 20.10 -11.57 0.65
C GLY A 105 18.74 -12.25 0.52
N TYR A 106 17.67 -11.62 1.03
CA TYR A 106 16.29 -12.06 0.84
C TYR A 106 15.47 -10.93 0.24
N ASP A 107 14.96 -11.15 -0.95
CA ASP A 107 14.13 -10.19 -1.66
C ASP A 107 12.66 -10.39 -1.32
N THR A 108 11.90 -9.30 -1.34
CA THR A 108 10.45 -9.32 -1.15
C THR A 108 9.78 -8.73 -2.38
N GLU A 109 9.00 -9.55 -3.08
CA GLU A 109 8.23 -9.10 -4.23
C GLU A 109 6.86 -8.60 -3.80
N ILE A 110 6.44 -7.47 -4.35
CA ILE A 110 5.10 -6.92 -4.19
C ILE A 110 4.53 -6.47 -5.53
N THR A 111 3.22 -6.61 -5.71
CA THR A 111 2.50 -6.25 -6.92
C THR A 111 1.51 -5.12 -6.64
N PHE A 112 1.52 -4.10 -7.48
CA PHE A 112 0.61 -2.96 -7.40
C PHE A 112 -0.68 -3.25 -8.16
N ASN A 113 -1.77 -3.45 -7.45
CA ASN A 113 -3.11 -3.57 -8.02
C ASN A 113 -3.77 -2.19 -8.13
N ARG A 114 -4.15 -1.80 -9.35
CA ARG A 114 -4.70 -0.50 -9.71
C ARG A 114 -6.12 -0.59 -10.27
N GLU A 115 -6.80 -1.69 -10.05
CA GLU A 115 -8.16 -1.88 -10.57
C GLU A 115 -9.10 -0.81 -10.03
N ASP A 116 -8.93 -0.44 -8.76
CA ASP A 116 -9.60 0.73 -8.19
C ASP A 116 -8.58 1.84 -7.89
N VAL A 117 -8.75 2.98 -8.56
CA VAL A 117 -7.87 4.15 -8.39
C VAL A 117 -8.06 4.81 -7.01
N GLN A 118 -9.23 4.65 -6.39
CA GLN A 118 -9.53 5.20 -5.07
C GLN A 118 -9.04 4.28 -3.93
N GLU A 119 -8.90 2.98 -4.22
CA GLU A 119 -8.40 1.98 -3.30
C GLU A 119 -7.24 1.19 -3.94
N PRO A 120 -6.08 1.84 -4.19
CA PRO A 120 -4.94 1.19 -4.80
C PRO A 120 -4.30 0.20 -3.83
N LEU A 121 -4.30 -1.08 -4.18
CA LEU A 121 -3.87 -2.17 -3.31
C LEU A 121 -2.46 -2.64 -3.62
N VAL A 122 -1.80 -3.16 -2.59
CA VAL A 122 -0.57 -3.95 -2.71
C VAL A 122 -0.89 -5.40 -2.43
N GLU A 123 -0.45 -6.27 -3.32
CA GLU A 123 -0.63 -7.72 -3.24
C GLU A 123 0.72 -8.42 -3.14
N MET A 124 0.72 -9.58 -2.51
CA MET A 124 1.92 -10.38 -2.32
C MET A 124 1.56 -11.85 -2.22
N ASP A 125 2.25 -12.68 -2.98
CA ASP A 125 2.23 -14.12 -2.80
C ASP A 125 3.07 -14.54 -1.60
N GLU A 126 2.80 -15.76 -1.06
CA GLU A 126 3.66 -16.33 -0.03
C GLU A 126 5.09 -16.48 -0.55
N GLN A 127 6.04 -15.99 0.22
CA GLN A 127 7.45 -16.01 -0.16
C GLN A 127 8.38 -16.18 1.03
N LEU A 128 9.63 -16.53 0.75
CA LEU A 128 10.67 -16.70 1.75
C LEU A 128 11.14 -15.35 2.27
N CYS A 129 10.92 -15.08 3.56
CA CYS A 129 11.41 -13.89 4.23
C CYS A 129 12.87 -14.02 4.67
N ALA A 130 13.23 -15.18 5.24
CA ALA A 130 14.58 -15.52 5.69
C ALA A 130 14.66 -17.02 6.06
N SER A 131 15.86 -17.50 6.37
CA SER A 131 15.94 -18.75 7.15
C SER A 131 15.59 -18.46 8.62
N THR A 132 15.03 -19.43 9.33
CA THR A 132 14.78 -19.30 10.77
C THR A 132 16.09 -19.18 11.56
N ALA A 133 17.18 -19.74 11.05
CA ALA A 133 18.52 -19.57 11.63
C ALA A 133 18.99 -18.12 11.51
N THR A 134 18.75 -17.45 10.39
CA THR A 134 19.06 -16.03 10.21
C THR A 134 18.20 -15.16 11.13
N ALA A 135 16.89 -15.44 11.19
CA ALA A 135 15.94 -14.62 11.92
C ALA A 135 16.04 -14.81 13.46
N PHE A 136 16.30 -16.02 13.92
CA PHE A 136 16.16 -16.38 15.34
C PHE A 136 17.40 -17.06 15.93
N GLY A 137 18.48 -17.21 15.16
CA GLY A 137 19.70 -17.87 15.60
C GLY A 137 19.61 -19.39 15.71
N THR A 138 18.48 -20.00 15.36
CA THR A 138 18.28 -21.46 15.41
C THR A 138 17.26 -21.94 14.37
N ILE A 139 17.27 -23.22 14.09
CA ILE A 139 16.37 -23.83 13.10
C ILE A 139 15.06 -24.23 13.77
N TYR A 140 13.96 -23.67 13.29
CA TYR A 140 12.59 -24.05 13.64
C TYR A 140 11.89 -24.68 12.44
N GLY A 141 11.06 -25.69 12.68
CA GLY A 141 10.25 -26.34 11.65
C GLY A 141 11.07 -26.85 10.46
N ASP A 142 10.76 -26.37 9.27
CA ASP A 142 11.48 -26.68 8.01
C ASP A 142 12.70 -25.76 7.77
N GLY A 143 12.97 -24.83 8.68
CA GLY A 143 14.07 -23.87 8.60
C GLY A 143 13.74 -22.60 7.81
N LYS A 144 12.52 -22.42 7.35
CA LYS A 144 12.08 -21.28 6.54
C LYS A 144 11.15 -20.36 7.33
N LEU A 145 11.44 -19.08 7.34
CA LEU A 145 10.52 -18.04 7.76
C LEU A 145 9.79 -17.55 6.52
N LEU A 146 8.50 -17.83 6.43
CA LEU A 146 7.65 -17.45 5.32
C LEU A 146 6.92 -16.13 5.63
N MET A 147 6.73 -15.33 4.59
CA MET A 147 5.98 -14.09 4.62
C MET A 147 4.78 -14.22 3.70
N ASN A 148 3.59 -13.89 4.19
CA ASN A 148 2.36 -13.90 3.41
C ASN A 148 1.46 -12.73 3.79
N GLN A 149 0.54 -12.39 2.88
CA GLN A 149 -0.42 -11.33 3.09
C GLN A 149 -1.55 -11.82 3.99
N PRO A 150 -1.84 -11.12 5.12
CA PRO A 150 -2.97 -11.46 5.95
C PRO A 150 -4.29 -11.13 5.26
N THR A 151 -5.31 -11.97 5.48
CA THR A 151 -6.66 -11.72 4.92
C THR A 151 -7.47 -10.69 5.71
N ALA A 152 -7.06 -10.39 6.95
CA ALA A 152 -7.78 -9.48 7.85
C ALA A 152 -7.39 -8.01 7.67
N TYR A 153 -6.33 -7.72 6.95
CA TYR A 153 -5.78 -6.37 6.77
C TYR A 153 -5.48 -6.12 5.30
N THR A 154 -5.70 -4.89 4.87
CA THR A 154 -5.48 -4.46 3.49
C THR A 154 -4.20 -3.65 3.38
N SER A 155 -3.29 -4.08 2.50
CA SER A 155 -2.09 -3.35 2.13
C SER A 155 -2.41 -2.41 0.97
N TYR A 156 -1.89 -1.19 1.02
CA TYR A 156 -2.18 -0.18 -0.01
C TYR A 156 -0.95 0.69 -0.31
N PHE A 157 -1.02 1.44 -1.40
CA PHE A 157 0.03 2.38 -1.80
C PHE A 157 -0.54 3.75 -2.15
N SER A 158 0.33 4.77 -2.15
CA SER A 158 0.01 6.11 -2.63
C SER A 158 0.94 6.50 -3.77
N THR A 159 0.37 6.97 -4.87
CA THR A 159 1.14 7.54 -5.98
C THR A 159 1.53 9.00 -5.72
N ASN A 160 0.84 9.68 -4.80
CA ASN A 160 1.11 11.08 -4.50
C ASN A 160 2.38 11.24 -3.66
N GLU A 161 2.61 10.33 -2.73
CA GLU A 161 3.71 10.36 -1.76
C GLU A 161 4.74 9.24 -2.01
N ASN A 162 4.51 8.37 -3.01
CA ASN A 162 5.36 7.23 -3.34
C ASN A 162 5.65 6.36 -2.11
N PHE A 163 4.64 5.92 -1.41
CA PHE A 163 4.77 5.02 -0.28
C PHE A 163 3.87 3.79 -0.39
N VAL A 164 4.24 2.77 0.36
CA VAL A 164 3.46 1.54 0.58
C VAL A 164 3.26 1.35 2.07
N LEU A 165 2.02 1.06 2.47
CA LEU A 165 1.70 0.49 3.77
C LEU A 165 1.34 -0.98 3.56
N GLN A 166 2.18 -1.88 4.08
CA GLN A 166 2.06 -3.31 3.88
C GLN A 166 1.82 -4.04 5.20
N TYR A 167 0.81 -4.88 5.24
CA TYR A 167 0.59 -5.85 6.31
C TYR A 167 1.14 -7.21 5.88
N VAL A 168 1.91 -7.84 6.75
CA VAL A 168 2.48 -9.16 6.49
C VAL A 168 2.31 -10.05 7.71
N THR A 169 2.04 -11.33 7.47
CA THR A 169 2.09 -12.37 8.49
C THR A 169 3.32 -13.23 8.26
N LEU A 170 4.13 -13.38 9.31
CA LEU A 170 5.28 -14.27 9.29
C LEU A 170 4.94 -15.59 9.98
N SER A 171 5.31 -16.68 9.34
CA SER A 171 5.03 -18.04 9.80
C SER A 171 6.16 -19.01 9.48
N VAL A 172 6.14 -20.13 10.16
CA VAL A 172 7.06 -21.26 9.95
C VAL A 172 6.23 -22.52 9.75
N ASN A 173 6.61 -23.37 8.81
CA ASN A 173 5.99 -24.66 8.59
C ASN A 173 6.87 -25.81 9.09
N ASN A 174 6.26 -26.95 9.36
CA ASN A 174 6.94 -28.21 9.55
C ASN A 174 7.42 -28.77 8.21
N ARG A 175 8.31 -29.76 8.24
CA ARG A 175 8.82 -30.42 7.03
C ARG A 175 7.75 -31.16 6.21
N ASP A 176 6.65 -31.50 6.83
CA ASP A 176 5.48 -32.14 6.19
C ASP A 176 4.48 -31.10 5.60
N GLY A 177 4.81 -29.79 5.70
CA GLY A 177 3.98 -28.69 5.23
C GLY A 177 2.88 -28.25 6.21
N SER A 178 2.71 -28.93 7.34
CA SER A 178 1.79 -28.46 8.39
C SER A 178 2.36 -27.22 9.09
N SER A 179 1.50 -26.41 9.70
CA SER A 179 1.94 -25.22 10.44
C SER A 179 2.77 -25.60 11.65
N TYR A 180 3.98 -25.05 11.77
CA TYR A 180 4.76 -25.05 12.99
C TYR A 180 4.29 -23.95 13.94
N GLY A 181 4.05 -22.74 13.39
CA GLY A 181 3.54 -21.61 14.15
C GLY A 181 3.61 -20.28 13.40
N THR A 182 2.84 -19.33 13.90
CA THR A 182 2.83 -17.94 13.42
C THR A 182 3.70 -17.10 14.34
N VAL A 183 4.64 -16.35 13.77
CA VAL A 183 5.49 -15.40 14.51
C VAL A 183 4.69 -14.16 14.88
N GLY A 184 3.90 -13.66 13.94
CA GLY A 184 3.02 -12.51 14.13
C GLY A 184 2.60 -11.86 12.82
N THR A 185 1.75 -10.84 12.95
CA THR A 185 1.39 -9.93 11.86
C THR A 185 2.03 -8.57 12.13
N PHE A 186 2.69 -8.03 11.12
CA PHE A 186 3.50 -6.83 11.22
C PHE A 186 3.07 -5.82 10.16
N VAL A 187 3.38 -4.55 10.42
CA VAL A 187 3.14 -3.44 9.51
C VAL A 187 4.47 -2.92 9.03
N ASN A 188 4.60 -2.79 7.72
CA ASN A 188 5.71 -2.12 7.04
C ASN A 188 5.21 -0.82 6.45
N VAL A 189 5.97 0.24 6.63
CA VAL A 189 5.87 1.48 5.86
C VAL A 189 7.12 1.59 5.02
N ILE A 190 6.96 1.68 3.72
CA ILE A 190 8.04 1.73 2.74
C ILE A 190 7.89 3.03 1.96
N GLU A 191 8.88 3.90 2.02
CA GLU A 191 8.89 5.22 1.38
C GLU A 191 10.05 5.32 0.40
N TRP A 192 9.77 5.65 -0.86
CA TRP A 192 10.80 5.86 -1.87
C TRP A 192 11.35 7.27 -1.75
N ILE A 193 12.67 7.34 -1.66
CA ILE A 193 13.42 8.59 -1.44
C ILE A 193 14.39 8.85 -2.60
N SER A 194 14.83 10.09 -2.70
CA SER A 194 15.85 10.47 -3.66
C SER A 194 17.23 9.90 -3.30
N GLU A 195 18.12 9.76 -4.29
CA GLU A 195 19.51 9.36 -4.07
C GLU A 195 20.24 10.30 -3.10
N ALA A 196 19.94 11.61 -3.17
CA ALA A 196 20.55 12.60 -2.27
C ALA A 196 20.12 12.43 -0.80
N GLU A 197 18.88 11.99 -0.56
CA GLU A 197 18.39 11.65 0.78
C GLU A 197 18.97 10.32 1.27
N ALA A 198 19.10 9.33 0.38
CA ALA A 198 19.74 8.06 0.70
C ALA A 198 21.20 8.25 1.11
N GLU A 199 21.98 9.10 0.40
CA GLU A 199 23.36 9.38 0.76
C GLU A 199 23.48 10.03 2.16
N LYS A 200 22.56 10.94 2.51
CA LYS A 200 22.54 11.52 3.86
C LYS A 200 22.25 10.47 4.96
N LEU A 201 21.36 9.51 4.68
CA LEU A 201 21.09 8.42 5.62
C LEU A 201 22.29 7.49 5.78
N LYS A 202 23.01 7.18 4.70
CA LYS A 202 24.27 6.41 4.74
C LYS A 202 25.33 7.11 5.58
N GLU A 203 25.46 8.44 5.47
CA GLU A 203 26.37 9.24 6.30
C GLU A 203 25.99 9.17 7.80
N GLN A 204 24.73 8.95 8.12
CA GLN A 204 24.21 8.77 9.49
C GLN A 204 24.36 7.33 10.00
N GLY A 205 24.78 6.38 9.14
CA GLY A 205 25.05 4.99 9.50
C GLY A 205 23.88 4.02 9.26
N TYR A 206 22.92 4.42 8.43
CA TYR A 206 21.84 3.56 7.94
C TYR A 206 22.21 2.81 6.67
#